data_f28be8c203a74dba99991c5811ab7d6f
#
_entry.id   f28be8c203a74dba99991c5811ab7d6f
#
_cell.length_a   1.000
_cell.length_b   1.000
_cell.length_c   1.000
_cell.angle_alpha   90.00
_cell.angle_beta   90.00
_cell.angle_gamma   90.00
#
_symmetry.space_group_name_H-M   'P 1'
#
loop_
_entity.id
_entity.type
_entity.pdbx_description
1 polymer ?
#
loop_
_entity_poly.entity_id
_entity_poly.type
_entity_poly.pdbx_seq_one_letter_code
_entity_poly.pdbx_strand_id
1 'polypeptide(L)'
;MDTPVLISHKTAWLVHHAPQNLVQSLARHDYQIGAQGISTQQRVARIRQALTDCGIPSDMLKTIDIAVVFEFERIRTKGVVCHILGQNLPYEHINELTPGIFITDEAFTFALAAEWMDRIEYLEYGYEVCGDYRMRLNPADPYTEQPATTSKDEITELLDRHPGKPGATRARLALRHIYDHSASPMETASAIALSLPTSEGGVGIRGIELNKPLEIPQRLWHCAKARTLKIDALVTYKRRELGIEYKGGFTMSSSAREQMRSERPFFPIWDIESLRSLRLSSVVSSPFTAP
;
A
#
# COMPACT_ATOMS: atom_id res chain seq x y z
N MET A 1 28.16 -15.45 14.04
CA MET A 1 27.15 -14.52 13.49
C MET A 1 25.85 -15.29 13.38
N ASP A 2 24.74 -14.69 13.82
CA ASP A 2 23.43 -15.35 13.76
C ASP A 2 22.97 -15.47 12.30
N THR A 3 22.30 -16.56 11.96
CA THR A 3 21.71 -16.73 10.62
C THR A 3 20.70 -15.60 10.37
N PRO A 4 20.86 -14.82 9.30
CA PRO A 4 19.94 -13.75 9.00
C PRO A 4 18.54 -14.29 8.76
N VAL A 5 17.53 -13.48 9.10
CA VAL A 5 16.10 -13.80 8.91
C VAL A 5 15.48 -12.71 8.05
N LEU A 6 14.71 -13.10 7.04
CA LEU A 6 13.96 -12.18 6.22
C LEU A 6 12.48 -12.22 6.60
N ILE A 7 12.00 -11.15 7.20
CA ILE A 7 10.57 -10.90 7.46
C ILE A 7 9.89 -10.53 6.13
N SER A 8 8.71 -11.09 5.89
CA SER A 8 7.99 -10.91 4.63
C SER A 8 6.47 -10.99 4.84
N HIS A 9 5.70 -10.88 3.77
CA HIS A 9 4.24 -11.08 3.73
C HIS A 9 3.50 -10.25 4.79
N LYS A 10 2.55 -10.86 5.53
CA LYS A 10 1.73 -10.15 6.52
C LYS A 10 2.55 -9.52 7.63
N THR A 11 3.64 -10.16 8.05
CA THR A 11 4.49 -9.60 9.10
C THR A 11 5.25 -8.37 8.62
N ALA A 12 5.77 -8.36 7.40
CA ALA A 12 6.37 -7.15 6.81
C ALA A 12 5.32 -6.05 6.65
N TRP A 13 4.13 -6.38 6.16
CA TRP A 13 3.01 -5.45 6.08
C TRP A 13 2.68 -4.82 7.44
N LEU A 14 2.63 -5.59 8.53
CA LEU A 14 2.43 -5.07 9.90
C LEU A 14 3.53 -4.09 10.31
N VAL A 15 4.80 -4.39 10.00
CA VAL A 15 5.94 -3.50 10.31
C VAL A 15 5.80 -2.17 9.57
N HIS A 16 5.43 -2.19 8.29
CA HIS A 16 5.24 -0.98 7.50
C HIS A 16 4.08 -0.10 8.01
N HIS A 17 3.12 -0.66 8.75
CA HIS A 17 2.02 0.06 9.39
C HIS A 17 2.27 0.39 10.87
N ALA A 18 3.43 -0.02 11.41
CA ALA A 18 3.82 0.29 12.79
C ALA A 18 4.11 1.78 12.97
N PRO A 19 4.11 2.30 14.21
CA PRO A 19 4.43 3.71 14.48
C PRO A 19 5.77 4.13 13.87
N GLN A 20 5.77 5.23 13.13
CA GLN A 20 6.84 5.67 12.21
C GLN A 20 8.23 5.84 12.83
N ASN A 21 8.35 6.02 14.15
CA ASN A 21 9.63 6.34 14.81
C ASN A 21 10.71 5.26 14.67
N LEU A 22 10.34 4.04 14.26
CA LEU A 22 11.26 2.91 14.12
C LEU A 22 11.50 2.51 12.65
N VAL A 23 10.53 2.74 11.75
CA VAL A 23 10.64 2.35 10.33
C VAL A 23 11.54 3.31 9.55
N GLN A 24 11.69 4.56 9.99
CA GLN A 24 12.54 5.56 9.31
C GLN A 24 14.05 5.28 9.40
N SER A 25 14.47 4.33 10.23
CA SER A 25 15.88 3.97 10.43
C SER A 25 16.33 2.74 9.63
N LEU A 26 15.51 2.24 8.70
CA LEU A 26 15.87 1.06 7.89
C LEU A 26 17.05 1.37 6.98
N ALA A 27 18.20 0.77 7.29
CA ALA A 27 19.38 0.88 6.44
C ALA A 27 19.33 -0.21 5.36
N ARG A 28 19.66 0.17 4.11
CA ARG A 28 19.89 -0.81 3.05
C ARG A 28 21.23 -1.48 3.29
N HIS A 29 21.22 -2.78 3.47
CA HIS A 29 22.42 -3.60 3.59
C HIS A 29 22.34 -4.81 2.66
N ASP A 30 23.49 -5.31 2.25
CA ASP A 30 23.59 -6.55 1.50
C ASP A 30 23.15 -7.73 2.39
N TYR A 31 22.01 -8.31 2.05
CA TYR A 31 21.52 -9.51 2.70
C TYR A 31 22.42 -10.68 2.33
N GLN A 32 23.19 -11.20 3.30
CA GLN A 32 24.01 -12.40 3.10
C GLN A 32 23.44 -13.57 3.91
N ILE A 33 23.15 -14.65 3.21
CA ILE A 33 22.71 -15.90 3.84
C ILE A 33 23.92 -16.55 4.52
N GLY A 34 23.95 -16.50 5.86
CA GLY A 34 24.98 -17.15 6.67
C GLY A 34 24.37 -18.06 7.72
N ALA A 35 24.84 -19.30 7.80
CA ALA A 35 24.35 -20.25 8.79
C ALA A 35 25.28 -20.28 9.98
N GLN A 36 24.78 -20.09 11.21
CA GLN A 36 25.08 -20.85 12.44
C GLN A 36 24.77 -20.06 13.73
N GLY A 37 24.39 -20.76 14.80
CA GLY A 37 24.69 -20.39 16.16
C GLY A 37 23.57 -20.46 17.21
N ILE A 38 22.33 -20.07 16.95
CA ILE A 38 21.25 -20.04 17.97
C ILE A 38 20.15 -21.05 17.69
N SER A 39 19.48 -21.53 18.75
CA SER A 39 18.34 -22.43 18.60
C SER A 39 17.18 -21.75 17.91
N THR A 40 16.32 -22.53 17.24
CA THR A 40 15.10 -22.04 16.59
C THR A 40 14.21 -21.24 17.53
N GLN A 41 14.07 -21.66 18.78
CA GLN A 41 13.26 -20.95 19.78
C GLN A 41 13.84 -19.58 20.13
N GLN A 42 15.14 -19.48 20.32
CA GLN A 42 15.82 -18.21 20.59
C GLN A 42 15.70 -17.25 19.41
N ARG A 43 15.82 -17.78 18.17
CA ARG A 43 15.63 -16.99 16.95
C ARG A 43 14.21 -16.42 16.87
N VAL A 44 13.19 -17.23 17.09
CA VAL A 44 11.79 -16.78 17.06
C VAL A 44 11.50 -15.77 18.17
N ALA A 45 12.03 -15.98 19.38
CA ALA A 45 11.91 -15.03 20.48
C ALA A 45 12.53 -13.67 20.14
N ARG A 46 13.72 -13.68 19.52
CA ARG A 46 14.39 -12.45 19.07
C ARG A 46 13.59 -11.70 17.99
N ILE A 47 13.03 -12.43 17.01
CA ILE A 47 12.16 -11.82 16.00
C ILE A 47 10.93 -11.18 16.66
N ARG A 48 10.25 -11.89 17.57
CA ARG A 48 9.10 -11.35 18.30
C ARG A 48 9.45 -10.09 19.08
N GLN A 49 10.60 -10.09 19.76
CA GLN A 49 11.06 -8.91 20.50
C GLN A 49 11.27 -7.73 19.55
N ALA A 50 12.00 -7.92 18.45
CA ALA A 50 12.23 -6.86 17.45
C ALA A 50 10.92 -6.31 16.90
N LEU A 51 9.93 -7.16 16.60
CA LEU A 51 8.62 -6.73 16.11
C LEU A 51 7.82 -5.96 17.17
N THR A 52 7.92 -6.39 18.44
CA THR A 52 7.30 -5.66 19.57
C THR A 52 7.96 -4.31 19.78
N ASP A 53 9.28 -4.24 19.66
CA ASP A 53 10.04 -2.98 19.73
C ASP A 53 9.68 -2.01 18.59
N CYS A 54 9.21 -2.53 17.43
CA CYS A 54 8.59 -1.74 16.37
C CYS A 54 7.17 -1.24 16.70
N GLY A 55 6.65 -1.54 17.89
CA GLY A 55 5.33 -1.11 18.32
C GLY A 55 4.17 -1.97 17.81
N ILE A 56 4.45 -3.18 17.28
CA ILE A 56 3.39 -4.10 16.86
C ILE A 56 2.80 -4.79 18.08
N PRO A 57 1.47 -4.72 18.28
CA PRO A 57 0.81 -5.42 19.39
C PRO A 57 1.04 -6.93 19.37
N SER A 58 1.29 -7.52 20.53
CA SER A 58 1.65 -8.95 20.63
C SER A 58 0.55 -9.92 20.19
N ASP A 59 -0.70 -9.50 20.26
CA ASP A 59 -1.86 -10.25 19.77
C ASP A 59 -1.90 -10.34 18.24
N MET A 60 -1.27 -9.40 17.53
CA MET A 60 -1.06 -9.44 16.07
C MET A 60 0.10 -10.33 15.67
N LEU A 61 1.00 -10.65 16.60
CA LEU A 61 2.19 -11.50 16.39
C LEU A 61 1.97 -12.99 16.72
N LYS A 62 0.71 -13.47 16.68
CA LYS A 62 0.41 -14.91 16.86
C LYS A 62 1.13 -15.76 15.83
N THR A 63 1.26 -15.26 14.63
CA THR A 63 1.99 -15.88 13.53
C THR A 63 2.98 -14.86 12.96
N ILE A 64 4.20 -15.33 12.65
CA ILE A 64 5.26 -14.56 12.03
C ILE A 64 5.55 -15.14 10.65
N ASP A 65 5.48 -14.33 9.62
CA ASP A 65 5.81 -14.69 8.24
C ASP A 65 7.27 -14.36 7.96
N ILE A 66 8.04 -15.37 7.59
CA ILE A 66 9.43 -15.22 7.17
C ILE A 66 9.62 -15.79 5.77
N ALA A 67 10.56 -15.27 5.03
CA ALA A 67 10.96 -15.78 3.74
C ALA A 67 12.26 -16.57 3.84
N VAL A 68 12.34 -17.63 3.05
CA VAL A 68 13.53 -18.45 2.84
C VAL A 68 13.77 -18.67 1.35
N VAL A 69 15.01 -18.93 0.97
CA VAL A 69 15.36 -19.21 -0.44
C VAL A 69 15.08 -20.66 -0.78
N PHE A 70 15.43 -21.58 0.13
CA PHE A 70 15.32 -23.01 -0.09
C PHE A 70 14.45 -23.69 0.95
N GLU A 71 13.82 -24.83 0.57
CA GLU A 71 12.97 -25.64 1.43
C GLU A 71 13.69 -26.11 2.72
N PHE A 72 14.97 -26.44 2.64
CA PHE A 72 15.74 -26.92 3.79
C PHE A 72 16.02 -25.84 4.86
N GLU A 73 15.84 -24.57 4.51
CA GLU A 73 16.01 -23.44 5.44
C GLU A 73 14.76 -23.19 6.31
N ARG A 74 13.65 -23.88 6.03
CA ARG A 74 12.40 -23.67 6.74
C ARG A 74 12.52 -23.87 8.26
N ILE A 75 12.05 -22.86 8.99
CA ILE A 75 11.85 -22.96 10.44
C ILE A 75 10.50 -23.66 10.67
N ARG A 76 10.55 -24.89 11.16
CA ARG A 76 9.36 -25.71 11.46
C ARG A 76 9.01 -25.58 12.94
N THR A 77 8.33 -24.50 13.31
CA THR A 77 7.88 -24.28 14.68
C THR A 77 6.50 -23.60 14.70
N LYS A 78 5.77 -23.82 15.80
CA LYS A 78 4.43 -23.20 15.95
C LYS A 78 4.54 -21.68 15.94
N GLY A 79 3.67 -21.03 15.19
CA GLY A 79 3.59 -19.58 15.09
C GLY A 79 4.63 -18.96 14.14
N VAL A 80 5.24 -19.77 13.26
CA VAL A 80 6.05 -19.27 12.14
C VAL A 80 5.55 -19.89 10.85
N VAL A 81 5.33 -19.05 9.86
CA VAL A 81 5.03 -19.44 8.47
C VAL A 81 6.25 -19.09 7.62
N CYS A 82 6.80 -20.09 6.93
CA CYS A 82 7.93 -19.91 6.04
C CYS A 82 7.46 -19.93 4.59
N HIS A 83 7.72 -18.85 3.87
CA HIS A 83 7.45 -18.71 2.46
C HIS A 83 8.73 -18.96 1.66
N ILE A 84 8.68 -19.77 0.61
CA ILE A 84 9.82 -20.01 -0.26
C ILE A 84 9.79 -19.02 -1.39
N LEU A 85 10.72 -18.10 -1.43
CA LEU A 85 10.83 -17.10 -2.50
C LEU A 85 11.75 -17.52 -3.64
N GLY A 86 12.49 -18.65 -3.47
CA GLY A 86 13.45 -19.14 -4.45
C GLY A 86 14.67 -18.23 -4.61
N GLN A 87 15.54 -18.61 -5.52
CA GLN A 87 16.74 -17.83 -5.87
C GLN A 87 16.38 -16.49 -6.56
N ASN A 88 17.35 -15.63 -6.76
CA ASN A 88 17.19 -14.29 -7.34
C ASN A 88 16.25 -13.39 -6.55
N LEU A 89 16.51 -13.27 -5.26
CA LEU A 89 15.81 -12.26 -4.43
C LEU A 89 16.10 -10.85 -4.97
N PRO A 90 15.11 -9.95 -4.95
CA PRO A 90 15.32 -8.54 -5.23
C PRO A 90 16.01 -7.87 -4.02
N TYR A 91 17.31 -8.01 -3.93
CA TYR A 91 18.10 -7.55 -2.78
C TYR A 91 17.99 -6.04 -2.55
N GLU A 92 17.80 -5.26 -3.61
CA GLU A 92 17.55 -3.83 -3.57
C GLU A 92 16.23 -3.45 -2.85
N HIS A 93 15.34 -4.43 -2.68
CA HIS A 93 14.06 -4.31 -1.99
C HIS A 93 14.04 -5.03 -0.63
N ILE A 94 15.22 -5.25 -0.04
CA ILE A 94 15.40 -5.84 1.28
C ILE A 94 16.16 -4.85 2.16
N ASN A 95 15.59 -4.50 3.31
CA ASN A 95 16.17 -3.58 4.27
C ASN A 95 16.53 -4.33 5.57
N GLU A 96 17.49 -3.83 6.33
CA GLU A 96 17.77 -4.35 7.66
C GLU A 96 16.90 -3.64 8.69
N LEU A 97 16.07 -4.39 9.42
CA LEU A 97 15.22 -3.87 10.48
C LEU A 97 16.01 -3.70 11.79
N THR A 98 16.83 -4.69 12.11
CA THR A 98 17.75 -4.70 13.24
C THR A 98 18.87 -5.71 12.92
N PRO A 99 20.05 -5.66 13.54
CA PRO A 99 21.16 -6.53 13.18
C PRO A 99 20.79 -7.99 12.99
N GLY A 100 20.89 -8.50 11.76
CA GLY A 100 20.56 -9.86 11.36
C GLY A 100 19.07 -10.16 11.17
N ILE A 101 18.17 -9.19 11.29
CA ILE A 101 16.76 -9.31 10.94
C ILE A 101 16.46 -8.33 9.79
N PHE A 102 16.11 -8.88 8.66
CA PHE A 102 15.81 -8.16 7.42
C PHE A 102 14.32 -8.18 7.12
N ILE A 103 13.87 -7.26 6.27
CA ILE A 103 12.47 -7.11 5.89
C ILE A 103 12.37 -6.73 4.42
N THR A 104 11.36 -7.25 3.74
CA THR A 104 10.99 -6.76 2.41
C THR A 104 10.46 -5.33 2.51
N ASP A 105 10.89 -4.44 1.59
CA ASP A 105 10.34 -3.09 1.52
C ASP A 105 8.87 -3.09 1.05
N GLU A 106 8.25 -1.93 0.93
CA GLU A 106 6.84 -1.80 0.57
C GLU A 106 6.56 -2.29 -0.86
N ALA A 107 7.46 -2.04 -1.82
CA ALA A 107 7.29 -2.48 -3.20
C ALA A 107 7.29 -4.01 -3.30
N PHE A 108 8.24 -4.66 -2.63
CA PHE A 108 8.31 -6.12 -2.63
C PHE A 108 7.20 -6.73 -1.75
N THR A 109 6.89 -6.12 -0.61
CA THR A 109 5.76 -6.54 0.24
C THR A 109 4.44 -6.44 -0.52
N PHE A 110 4.23 -5.39 -1.33
CA PHE A 110 3.06 -5.28 -2.20
C PHE A 110 3.00 -6.46 -3.19
N ALA A 111 4.10 -6.79 -3.89
CA ALA A 111 4.10 -7.91 -4.80
C ALA A 111 3.68 -9.23 -4.11
N LEU A 112 4.19 -9.50 -2.91
CA LEU A 112 3.87 -10.67 -2.11
C LEU A 112 2.44 -10.64 -1.55
N ALA A 113 1.88 -9.45 -1.28
CA ALA A 113 0.54 -9.29 -0.72
C ALA A 113 -0.56 -9.84 -1.63
N ALA A 114 -0.27 -10.00 -2.90
CA ALA A 114 -1.12 -10.70 -3.86
C ALA A 114 -1.52 -12.13 -3.44
N GLU A 115 -0.79 -12.76 -2.52
CA GLU A 115 -1.06 -14.13 -2.09
C GLU A 115 -2.16 -14.24 -1.02
N TRP A 116 -2.40 -13.19 -0.23
CA TRP A 116 -3.33 -13.28 0.90
C TRP A 116 -4.42 -12.19 0.95
N MET A 117 -4.25 -11.07 0.28
CA MET A 117 -5.26 -10.02 0.23
C MET A 117 -6.35 -10.35 -0.79
N ASP A 118 -7.59 -9.96 -0.53
CA ASP A 118 -8.61 -9.99 -1.56
C ASP A 118 -8.34 -8.91 -2.63
N ARG A 119 -9.22 -8.79 -3.63
CA ARG A 119 -8.98 -7.90 -4.75
C ARG A 119 -9.03 -6.43 -4.35
N ILE A 120 -9.99 -6.05 -3.52
CA ILE A 120 -10.18 -4.65 -3.12
C ILE A 120 -9.12 -4.24 -2.11
N GLU A 121 -8.88 -5.05 -1.07
CA GLU A 121 -7.80 -4.85 -0.11
C GLU A 121 -6.44 -4.69 -0.80
N TYR A 122 -6.21 -5.48 -1.85
CA TYR A 122 -4.96 -5.43 -2.60
C TYR A 122 -4.80 -4.14 -3.41
N LEU A 123 -5.89 -3.64 -4.01
CA LEU A 123 -5.89 -2.35 -4.68
C LEU A 123 -5.69 -1.21 -3.67
N GLU A 124 -6.42 -1.23 -2.55
CA GLU A 124 -6.28 -0.23 -1.48
C GLU A 124 -4.83 -0.15 -0.99
N TYR A 125 -4.20 -1.30 -0.73
CA TYR A 125 -2.79 -1.36 -0.34
C TYR A 125 -1.86 -0.83 -1.44
N GLY A 126 -2.13 -1.13 -2.70
CA GLY A 126 -1.35 -0.58 -3.82
C GLY A 126 -1.45 0.95 -3.93
N TYR A 127 -2.64 1.50 -3.73
CA TYR A 127 -2.82 2.95 -3.67
C TYR A 127 -2.14 3.57 -2.47
N GLU A 128 -2.11 2.89 -1.33
CA GLU A 128 -1.45 3.36 -0.12
C GLU A 128 0.06 3.46 -0.32
N VAL A 129 0.72 2.40 -0.83
CA VAL A 129 2.18 2.41 -1.00
C VAL A 129 2.64 3.37 -2.09
N CYS A 130 1.81 3.63 -3.10
CA CYS A 130 2.04 4.61 -4.17
C CYS A 130 1.45 6.00 -3.84
N GLY A 131 0.79 6.17 -2.69
CA GLY A 131 0.07 7.36 -2.30
C GLY A 131 0.80 8.24 -1.30
N ASP A 132 0.27 9.42 -1.11
CA ASP A 132 0.78 10.43 -0.18
C ASP A 132 0.13 10.29 1.22
N TYR A 133 -0.25 9.08 1.61
CA TYR A 133 -0.77 8.76 2.93
C TYR A 133 -0.35 7.35 3.37
N ARG A 134 -0.46 7.06 4.68
CA ARG A 134 -0.20 5.74 5.26
C ARG A 134 -1.28 5.38 6.27
N MET A 135 -1.80 4.14 6.17
CA MET A 135 -2.67 3.56 7.17
C MET A 135 -1.89 3.27 8.46
N ARG A 136 -2.58 3.33 9.60
CA ARG A 136 -2.02 3.05 10.91
C ARG A 136 -2.75 1.90 11.60
N LEU A 137 -2.02 1.15 12.42
CA LEU A 137 -2.62 0.10 13.26
C LEU A 137 -3.52 0.67 14.37
N ASN A 138 -3.58 2.00 14.53
CA ASN A 138 -4.40 2.66 15.55
C ASN A 138 -5.78 3.04 14.98
N PRO A 139 -6.89 2.40 15.41
CA PRO A 139 -8.22 2.71 14.90
C PRO A 139 -8.74 4.13 15.25
N ALA A 140 -8.18 4.76 16.27
CA ALA A 140 -8.57 6.14 16.66
C ALA A 140 -7.93 7.20 15.74
N ASP A 141 -6.80 6.85 15.12
CA ASP A 141 -6.07 7.69 14.17
C ASP A 141 -5.64 6.81 12.99
N PRO A 142 -6.58 6.53 12.06
CA PRO A 142 -6.45 5.41 11.12
C PRO A 142 -5.45 5.64 9.99
N TYR A 143 -5.08 6.88 9.68
CA TYR A 143 -4.08 7.19 8.66
C TYR A 143 -3.35 8.50 8.93
N THR A 144 -2.24 8.71 8.24
CA THR A 144 -1.46 9.95 8.29
C THR A 144 -1.03 10.34 6.88
N GLU A 145 -0.92 11.65 6.65
CA GLU A 145 -0.27 12.15 5.45
C GLU A 145 1.23 11.86 5.52
N GLN A 146 1.77 11.30 4.47
CA GLN A 146 3.22 11.12 4.31
C GLN A 146 3.52 10.88 2.82
N PRO A 147 4.72 11.23 2.34
CA PRO A 147 5.13 10.96 0.97
C PRO A 147 5.07 9.47 0.63
N ALA A 148 4.75 9.15 -0.63
CA ALA A 148 4.79 7.80 -1.15
C ALA A 148 6.14 7.12 -0.87
N THR A 149 6.12 5.85 -0.50
CA THR A 149 7.32 5.07 -0.21
C THR A 149 7.85 4.35 -1.44
N THR A 150 6.99 4.16 -2.43
CA THR A 150 7.31 3.60 -3.75
C THR A 150 6.39 4.23 -4.80
N SER A 151 6.55 3.83 -6.05
CA SER A 151 5.71 4.26 -7.15
C SER A 151 5.25 3.06 -7.98
N LYS A 152 4.22 3.29 -8.77
CA LYS A 152 3.77 2.29 -9.75
C LYS A 152 4.89 1.87 -10.70
N ASP A 153 5.76 2.80 -11.11
CA ASP A 153 6.87 2.52 -12.02
C ASP A 153 7.94 1.66 -11.33
N GLU A 154 8.29 1.97 -10.07
CA GLU A 154 9.24 1.17 -9.28
C GLU A 154 8.74 -0.26 -9.05
N ILE A 155 7.45 -0.43 -8.70
CA ILE A 155 6.85 -1.76 -8.58
C ILE A 155 6.85 -2.49 -9.93
N THR A 156 6.58 -1.81 -11.02
CA THR A 156 6.60 -2.41 -12.36
C THR A 156 8.01 -2.88 -12.71
N GLU A 157 9.04 -2.07 -12.43
CA GLU A 157 10.45 -2.42 -12.64
C GLU A 157 10.86 -3.65 -11.81
N LEU A 158 10.49 -3.69 -10.52
CA LEU A 158 10.68 -4.87 -9.66
C LEU A 158 10.08 -6.14 -10.30
N LEU A 159 8.81 -6.06 -10.74
CA LEU A 159 8.11 -7.20 -11.33
C LEU A 159 8.74 -7.64 -12.66
N ASP A 160 9.25 -6.70 -13.46
CA ASP A 160 9.89 -7.00 -14.75
C ASP A 160 11.27 -7.65 -14.58
N ARG A 161 12.03 -7.23 -13.58
CA ARG A 161 13.29 -7.87 -13.21
C ARG A 161 13.10 -9.26 -12.57
N HIS A 162 11.96 -9.47 -11.89
CA HIS A 162 11.68 -10.70 -11.12
C HIS A 162 10.32 -11.33 -11.50
N PRO A 163 10.10 -11.71 -12.78
CA PRO A 163 8.78 -12.12 -13.28
C PRO A 163 8.23 -13.41 -12.66
N GLY A 164 9.12 -14.27 -12.14
CA GLY A 164 8.77 -15.56 -11.54
C GLY A 164 8.49 -15.52 -10.04
N LYS A 165 8.49 -14.33 -9.40
CA LYS A 165 8.20 -14.25 -7.98
C LYS A 165 6.72 -14.52 -7.68
N PRO A 166 6.41 -15.06 -6.48
CA PRO A 166 5.02 -15.20 -6.02
C PRO A 166 4.26 -13.87 -6.15
N GLY A 167 3.02 -13.96 -6.57
CA GLY A 167 2.16 -12.78 -6.71
C GLY A 167 2.38 -11.89 -7.95
N ALA A 168 3.52 -12.01 -8.68
CA ALA A 168 3.89 -11.08 -9.75
C ALA A 168 2.81 -10.90 -10.84
N THR A 169 2.15 -11.97 -11.26
CA THR A 169 1.07 -11.88 -12.27
C THR A 169 -0.11 -11.07 -11.76
N ARG A 170 -0.55 -11.33 -10.52
CA ARG A 170 -1.68 -10.63 -9.91
C ARG A 170 -1.33 -9.16 -9.62
N ALA A 171 -0.08 -8.89 -9.22
CA ALA A 171 0.43 -7.55 -9.04
C ALA A 171 0.37 -6.73 -10.33
N ARG A 172 0.83 -7.26 -11.45
CA ARG A 172 0.72 -6.60 -12.77
C ARG A 172 -0.72 -6.30 -13.17
N LEU A 173 -1.66 -7.19 -12.85
CA LEU A 173 -3.07 -6.95 -13.13
C LEU A 173 -3.63 -5.82 -12.26
N ALA A 174 -3.25 -5.77 -10.99
CA ALA A 174 -3.67 -4.72 -10.06
C ALA A 174 -3.12 -3.34 -10.47
N LEU A 175 -1.85 -3.26 -10.86
CA LEU A 175 -1.21 -2.00 -11.29
C LEU A 175 -1.91 -1.30 -12.47
N ARG A 176 -2.76 -2.00 -13.22
CA ARG A 176 -3.59 -1.37 -14.25
C ARG A 176 -4.66 -0.44 -13.70
N HIS A 177 -4.99 -0.59 -12.41
CA HIS A 177 -6.04 0.13 -11.70
C HIS A 177 -5.50 0.96 -10.54
N ILE A 178 -4.18 1.01 -10.36
CA ILE A 178 -3.50 1.81 -9.33
C ILE A 178 -2.90 3.04 -10.00
N TYR A 179 -3.07 4.18 -9.36
CA TYR A 179 -2.52 5.48 -9.77
C TYR A 179 -1.80 6.09 -8.57
N ASP A 180 -0.64 6.71 -8.82
CA ASP A 180 0.16 7.34 -7.77
C ASP A 180 -0.53 8.58 -7.19
N HIS A 181 -0.06 9.02 -6.02
CA HIS A 181 -0.43 10.27 -5.37
C HIS A 181 -1.86 10.38 -4.83
N SER A 182 -2.53 9.26 -4.52
CA SER A 182 -3.71 9.35 -3.65
C SER A 182 -3.31 9.91 -2.29
N ALA A 183 -4.02 10.91 -1.78
CA ALA A 183 -3.66 11.58 -0.53
C ALA A 183 -4.55 11.15 0.67
N SER A 184 -5.53 10.29 0.42
CA SER A 184 -6.41 9.78 1.48
C SER A 184 -7.08 8.45 1.10
N PRO A 185 -7.55 7.67 2.09
CA PRO A 185 -8.34 6.47 1.83
C PRO A 185 -9.61 6.73 1.01
N MET A 186 -10.21 7.90 1.13
CA MET A 186 -11.43 8.27 0.39
C MET A 186 -11.16 8.55 -1.09
N GLU A 187 -10.06 9.22 -1.38
CA GLU A 187 -9.61 9.41 -2.76
C GLU A 187 -9.27 8.06 -3.39
N THR A 188 -8.61 7.16 -2.64
CA THR A 188 -8.33 5.78 -3.05
C THR A 188 -9.62 5.05 -3.42
N ALA A 189 -10.63 5.06 -2.54
CA ALA A 189 -11.91 4.40 -2.80
C ALA A 189 -12.59 4.97 -4.06
N SER A 190 -12.54 6.30 -4.24
CA SER A 190 -13.06 6.98 -5.42
C SER A 190 -12.32 6.57 -6.70
N ALA A 191 -10.98 6.52 -6.65
CA ALA A 191 -10.13 6.12 -7.76
C ALA A 191 -10.36 4.65 -8.16
N ILE A 192 -10.51 3.74 -7.19
CA ILE A 192 -10.87 2.33 -7.42
C ILE A 192 -12.23 2.24 -8.13
N ALA A 193 -13.25 2.93 -7.63
CA ALA A 193 -14.58 2.94 -8.24
C ALA A 193 -14.56 3.50 -9.68
N LEU A 194 -13.73 4.50 -9.95
CA LEU A 194 -13.57 5.06 -11.29
C LEU A 194 -12.82 4.10 -12.23
N SER A 195 -11.78 3.42 -11.75
CA SER A 195 -10.85 2.65 -12.58
C SER A 195 -11.31 1.22 -12.86
N LEU A 196 -12.01 0.58 -11.93
CA LEU A 196 -12.49 -0.79 -12.10
C LEU A 196 -13.47 -0.88 -13.29
N PRO A 197 -13.47 -2.01 -14.02
CA PRO A 197 -14.42 -2.22 -15.10
C PRO A 197 -15.86 -2.32 -14.57
N THR A 198 -16.83 -2.03 -15.44
CA THR A 198 -18.27 -2.09 -15.08
C THR A 198 -18.71 -3.49 -14.63
N SER A 199 -18.08 -4.54 -15.13
CA SER A 199 -18.31 -5.91 -14.68
C SER A 199 -17.91 -6.15 -13.23
N GLU A 200 -17.05 -5.30 -12.66
CA GLU A 200 -16.61 -5.33 -11.26
C GLU A 200 -17.24 -4.19 -10.43
N GLY A 201 -18.25 -3.52 -10.96
CA GLY A 201 -18.98 -2.45 -10.29
C GLY A 201 -18.38 -1.05 -10.47
N GLY A 202 -17.27 -0.91 -11.19
CA GLY A 202 -16.63 0.38 -11.46
C GLY A 202 -17.17 1.11 -12.69
N VAL A 203 -16.52 2.20 -13.07
CA VAL A 203 -16.86 3.04 -14.23
C VAL A 203 -16.01 2.70 -15.45
N GLY A 204 -14.84 2.11 -15.27
CA GLY A 204 -13.91 1.70 -16.33
C GLY A 204 -13.08 2.85 -16.91
N ILE A 205 -12.89 3.93 -16.16
CA ILE A 205 -12.05 5.07 -16.57
C ILE A 205 -10.58 4.67 -16.45
N ARG A 206 -9.78 5.10 -17.42
CA ARG A 206 -8.33 4.92 -17.44
C ARG A 206 -7.63 6.27 -17.53
N GLY A 207 -6.34 6.31 -17.14
CA GLY A 207 -5.54 7.53 -17.18
C GLY A 207 -6.01 8.57 -16.18
N ILE A 208 -6.29 8.13 -14.96
CA ILE A 208 -6.62 8.99 -13.82
C ILE A 208 -5.30 9.57 -13.30
N GLU A 209 -5.24 10.88 -13.11
CA GLU A 209 -4.15 11.57 -12.43
C GLU A 209 -4.69 12.10 -11.10
N LEU A 210 -4.12 11.63 -9.98
CA LEU A 210 -4.56 12.02 -8.63
C LEU A 210 -3.71 13.19 -8.12
N ASN A 211 -4.36 14.10 -7.41
CA ASN A 211 -3.72 15.24 -6.74
C ASN A 211 -2.80 16.06 -7.66
N LYS A 212 -3.08 16.05 -8.96
CA LYS A 212 -2.29 16.80 -9.95
C LYS A 212 -2.36 18.30 -9.66
N PRO A 213 -1.21 18.97 -9.49
CA PRO A 213 -1.19 20.41 -9.36
C PRO A 213 -1.51 21.06 -10.74
N LEU A 214 -2.54 21.88 -10.77
CA LEU A 214 -2.93 22.67 -11.95
C LEU A 214 -2.53 24.13 -11.72
N GLU A 215 -1.80 24.71 -12.65
CA GLU A 215 -1.48 26.14 -12.62
C GLU A 215 -2.73 26.97 -12.94
N ILE A 216 -3.01 27.95 -12.08
CA ILE A 216 -4.09 28.90 -12.34
C ILE A 216 -3.59 29.93 -13.35
N PRO A 217 -4.28 30.13 -14.50
CA PRO A 217 -3.90 31.12 -15.48
C PRO A 217 -3.76 32.51 -14.87
N GLN A 218 -2.76 33.26 -15.31
CA GLN A 218 -2.44 34.60 -14.77
C GLN A 218 -3.64 35.55 -14.76
N ARG A 219 -4.52 35.45 -15.74
CA ARG A 219 -5.76 36.25 -15.82
C ARG A 219 -6.72 36.02 -14.65
N LEU A 220 -6.60 34.91 -13.93
CA LEU A 220 -7.46 34.54 -12.79
C LEU A 220 -6.79 34.77 -11.43
N TRP A 221 -5.54 35.24 -11.40
CA TRP A 221 -4.82 35.45 -10.14
C TRP A 221 -5.47 36.47 -9.20
N HIS A 222 -6.23 37.43 -9.77
CA HIS A 222 -6.93 38.43 -8.97
C HIS A 222 -8.08 37.87 -8.14
N CYS A 223 -8.62 36.69 -8.52
CA CYS A 223 -9.70 36.02 -7.79
C CYS A 223 -9.26 34.71 -7.13
N ALA A 224 -8.02 34.27 -7.33
CA ALA A 224 -7.51 33.03 -6.78
C ALA A 224 -6.71 33.27 -5.50
N LYS A 225 -6.95 32.43 -4.47
CA LYS A 225 -6.19 32.46 -3.21
C LYS A 225 -4.79 31.86 -3.32
N ALA A 226 -4.53 31.04 -4.34
CA ALA A 226 -3.28 30.37 -4.60
C ALA A 226 -2.97 30.41 -6.10
N ARG A 227 -1.75 30.11 -6.51
CA ARG A 227 -1.35 30.05 -7.91
C ARG A 227 -1.50 28.67 -8.54
N THR A 228 -1.60 27.67 -7.70
CA THR A 228 -1.86 26.27 -8.08
C THR A 228 -3.09 25.76 -7.35
N LEU A 229 -3.84 24.90 -8.00
CA LEU A 229 -4.97 24.16 -7.47
C LEU A 229 -4.62 22.67 -7.55
N LYS A 230 -4.82 21.92 -6.49
CA LYS A 230 -4.83 20.46 -6.53
C LYS A 230 -6.26 19.99 -6.74
N ILE A 231 -6.46 19.05 -7.65
CA ILE A 231 -7.74 18.39 -7.92
C ILE A 231 -7.58 16.93 -7.48
N ASP A 232 -8.54 16.38 -6.72
CA ASP A 232 -8.47 15.02 -6.19
C ASP A 232 -8.27 13.98 -7.29
N ALA A 233 -9.01 14.10 -8.40
CA ALA A 233 -8.77 13.30 -9.59
C ALA A 233 -9.00 14.11 -10.88
N LEU A 234 -8.06 14.02 -11.80
CA LEU A 234 -8.17 14.53 -13.16
C LEU A 234 -8.30 13.35 -14.13
N VAL A 235 -9.32 13.33 -14.94
CA VAL A 235 -9.55 12.27 -15.93
C VAL A 235 -9.71 12.88 -17.33
N THR A 236 -9.13 12.20 -18.32
CA THR A 236 -9.33 12.59 -19.74
C THR A 236 -10.41 11.72 -20.35
N TYR A 237 -11.52 12.34 -20.72
CA TYR A 237 -12.63 11.68 -21.41
C TYR A 237 -12.99 12.40 -22.71
N LYS A 238 -12.98 11.69 -23.83
CA LYS A 238 -13.29 12.24 -25.16
C LYS A 238 -12.53 13.55 -25.49
N ARG A 239 -11.23 13.59 -25.20
CA ARG A 239 -10.34 14.77 -25.39
C ARG A 239 -10.70 15.98 -24.51
N ARG A 240 -11.43 15.77 -23.43
CA ARG A 240 -11.73 16.79 -22.42
C ARG A 240 -11.17 16.36 -21.10
N GLU A 241 -10.58 17.28 -20.36
CA GLU A 241 -10.18 17.07 -18.99
C GLU A 241 -11.36 17.36 -18.07
N LEU A 242 -11.63 16.43 -17.17
CA LEU A 242 -12.67 16.51 -16.15
C LEU A 242 -12.01 16.41 -14.79
N GLY A 243 -12.14 17.46 -13.97
CA GLY A 243 -11.76 17.44 -12.55
C GLY A 243 -12.88 16.83 -11.70
N ILE A 244 -12.51 15.92 -10.84
CA ILE A 244 -13.40 15.29 -9.88
C ILE A 244 -12.90 15.67 -8.49
N GLU A 245 -13.78 16.26 -7.69
CA GLU A 245 -13.52 16.66 -6.29
C GLU A 245 -14.39 15.82 -5.36
N TYR A 246 -13.77 15.21 -4.37
CA TYR A 246 -14.48 14.53 -3.30
C TYR A 246 -14.88 15.53 -2.21
N LYS A 247 -16.16 15.76 -2.06
CA LYS A 247 -16.67 16.57 -0.94
C LYS A 247 -17.08 15.66 0.20
N GLY A 248 -16.17 15.48 1.16
CA GLY A 248 -16.42 14.74 2.40
C GLY A 248 -17.61 15.28 3.15
N GLY A 249 -18.74 14.56 3.10
CA GLY A 249 -19.97 14.83 3.84
C GLY A 249 -20.58 13.55 4.42
N PHE A 250 -19.87 12.45 4.30
CA PHE A 250 -20.36 11.13 4.73
C PHE A 250 -20.00 10.89 6.20
N THR A 251 -20.88 11.29 7.10
CA THR A 251 -20.87 10.77 8.48
C THR A 251 -21.44 9.36 8.46
N MET A 252 -20.57 8.35 8.39
CA MET A 252 -21.01 6.97 8.64
C MET A 252 -21.64 6.89 10.03
N SER A 253 -22.79 6.21 10.13
CA SER A 253 -23.40 5.91 11.42
C SER A 253 -22.47 5.05 12.29
N SER A 254 -22.50 5.22 13.60
CA SER A 254 -21.69 4.43 14.53
C SER A 254 -21.88 2.92 14.36
N SER A 255 -23.09 2.48 14.03
CA SER A 255 -23.41 1.07 13.77
C SER A 255 -22.74 0.50 12.51
N ALA A 256 -22.67 1.26 11.41
CA ALA A 256 -21.98 0.84 10.19
C ALA A 256 -20.46 0.75 10.40
N ARG A 257 -19.88 1.66 11.22
CA ARG A 257 -18.44 1.58 11.60
C ARG A 257 -18.14 0.36 12.46
N GLU A 258 -19.04 -0.03 13.33
CA GLU A 258 -18.87 -1.17 14.25
C GLU A 258 -19.00 -2.51 13.53
N GLN A 259 -19.91 -2.62 12.58
CA GLN A 259 -20.08 -3.81 11.74
C GLN A 259 -18.88 -4.03 10.82
N MET A 260 -18.33 -2.97 10.20
CA MET A 260 -17.10 -3.04 9.41
C MET A 260 -15.86 -3.41 10.24
N ARG A 261 -15.77 -2.95 11.49
CA ARG A 261 -14.67 -3.30 12.41
C ARG A 261 -14.62 -4.80 12.75
N SER A 262 -15.78 -5.46 12.84
CA SER A 262 -15.84 -6.88 13.20
C SER A 262 -15.45 -7.81 12.04
N GLU A 263 -15.69 -7.38 10.81
CA GLU A 263 -15.46 -8.20 9.62
C GLU A 263 -14.08 -7.99 8.98
N ARG A 264 -13.52 -6.77 9.07
CA ARG A 264 -12.22 -6.42 8.46
C ARG A 264 -11.46 -5.38 9.30
N PRO A 265 -10.62 -5.81 10.23
CA PRO A 265 -10.04 -4.93 11.26
C PRO A 265 -9.02 -3.89 10.75
N PHE A 266 -8.55 -3.97 9.50
CA PHE A 266 -7.39 -3.21 9.05
C PHE A 266 -7.60 -2.27 7.85
N PHE A 267 -8.69 -2.44 7.07
CA PHE A 267 -8.96 -1.56 5.95
C PHE A 267 -10.36 -0.94 6.09
N PRO A 268 -10.50 0.38 5.87
CA PRO A 268 -11.81 0.98 5.72
C PRO A 268 -12.40 0.53 4.37
N ILE A 269 -13.19 -0.55 4.38
CA ILE A 269 -13.91 -0.94 3.17
C ILE A 269 -15.06 0.02 2.98
N TRP A 270 -14.97 0.76 1.92
CA TRP A 270 -16.07 1.55 1.41
C TRP A 270 -16.90 0.66 0.50
N ASP A 271 -18.15 0.46 0.88
CA ASP A 271 -19.11 -0.22 0.03
C ASP A 271 -19.24 0.54 -1.30
N ILE A 272 -18.94 -0.14 -2.41
CA ILE A 272 -19.06 0.43 -3.76
C ILE A 272 -20.48 0.93 -4.03
N GLU A 273 -21.51 0.35 -3.39
CA GLU A 273 -22.89 0.86 -3.46
C GLU A 273 -23.04 2.23 -2.78
N SER A 274 -22.32 2.49 -1.71
CA SER A 274 -22.26 3.82 -1.08
C SER A 274 -21.61 4.84 -1.98
N LEU A 275 -20.62 4.44 -2.80
CA LEU A 275 -19.97 5.32 -3.79
C LEU A 275 -20.88 5.65 -4.98
N ARG A 276 -21.84 4.80 -5.33
CA ARG A 276 -22.87 5.11 -6.34
C ARG A 276 -23.78 6.29 -5.95
N SER A 277 -23.84 6.61 -4.66
CA SER A 277 -24.56 7.77 -4.15
C SER A 277 -23.74 9.06 -4.17
N LEU A 278 -22.46 9.00 -4.55
CA LEU A 278 -21.65 10.20 -4.78
C LEU A 278 -22.34 11.05 -5.87
N ARG A 279 -22.98 12.11 -5.47
CA ARG A 279 -23.41 13.14 -6.41
C ARG A 279 -22.14 13.72 -7.01
N LEU A 280 -21.95 13.46 -8.31
CA LEU A 280 -21.01 14.20 -9.14
C LEU A 280 -21.49 15.67 -9.16
N SER A 281 -21.26 16.39 -8.08
CA SER A 281 -21.63 17.80 -7.99
C SER A 281 -20.46 18.62 -8.49
N SER A 282 -20.66 19.19 -9.65
CA SER A 282 -19.80 20.10 -10.39
C SER A 282 -18.73 19.47 -11.27
N VAL A 283 -19.10 19.10 -12.46
CA VAL A 283 -18.19 19.04 -13.60
C VAL A 283 -17.75 20.47 -13.91
N VAL A 284 -16.55 20.84 -13.49
CA VAL A 284 -15.92 22.05 -14.02
C VAL A 284 -15.37 21.68 -15.38
N SER A 285 -16.17 21.90 -16.43
CA SER A 285 -15.68 21.83 -17.81
C SER A 285 -14.68 22.96 -17.98
N SER A 286 -13.39 22.62 -18.04
CA SER A 286 -12.34 23.58 -18.38
C SER A 286 -12.55 24.07 -19.83
N PRO A 287 -12.59 25.37 -20.08
CA PRO A 287 -12.58 25.93 -21.43
C PRO A 287 -11.17 26.03 -22.02
N PHE A 288 -10.28 25.07 -21.68
CA PHE A 288 -8.93 25.03 -22.25
C PHE A 288 -8.97 24.41 -23.66
N THR A 289 -9.36 25.16 -24.63
CA THR A 289 -8.92 24.98 -26.01
C THR A 289 -7.63 25.78 -26.17
N ALA A 290 -6.53 25.09 -26.35
CA ALA A 290 -5.29 25.70 -26.82
C ALA A 290 -5.48 26.23 -28.26
N PRO A 291 -4.75 27.30 -28.64
CA PRO A 291 -4.78 27.85 -29.98
C PRO A 291 -4.22 26.89 -31.03
#